data_316c9c5be35ade80294475d8532a0d59
#
_entry.id   316c9c5be35ade80294475d8532a0d59
#
_cell.length_a   1.000
_cell.length_b   1.000
_cell.length_c   1.000
_cell.angle_alpha   90.00
_cell.angle_beta   90.00
_cell.angle_gamma   90.00
#
_symmetry.space_group_name_H-M   'P 1'
#
loop_
_entity.id
_entity.type
_entity.pdbx_description
1 polymer ?
#
loop_
_entity_poly.entity_id
_entity_poly.type
_entity_poly.pdbx_seq_one_letter_code
_entity_poly.pdbx_strand_id
1 'polypeptide(L)'
;MIDGLRNFSEMSLIALDLADRILLTMTQDIPALKNTNRCLSIFRQLGYDQSKVKLVLNRYLKRGDLDKDAVADALGMQVEGTVSNDFPTVIKAINEGSLLVDVAPRAAVTKDIRALVPMIRGEPPAARKGLFGRR
;
A
#
# COMPACT_ATOMS: atom_id res chain seq x y z
N MET A 1 11.69 -9.01 5.30
CA MET A 1 10.29 -8.52 5.25
C MET A 1 9.43 -9.40 6.12
N ILE A 2 8.60 -8.81 6.97
CA ILE A 2 7.62 -9.52 7.81
C ILE A 2 6.25 -9.22 7.23
N ASP A 3 5.42 -10.24 7.04
CA ASP A 3 4.07 -10.12 6.50
C ASP A 3 3.03 -10.67 7.48
N GLY A 4 1.78 -10.25 7.33
CA GLY A 4 0.65 -10.80 8.08
C GLY A 4 0.45 -10.23 9.48
N LEU A 5 1.05 -9.09 9.82
CA LEU A 5 0.76 -8.42 11.08
C LEU A 5 -0.68 -7.85 11.06
N ARG A 6 -1.57 -8.44 11.86
CA ARG A 6 -3.00 -8.09 11.87
C ARG A 6 -3.49 -7.53 13.20
N ASN A 7 -2.66 -7.52 14.21
CA ASN A 7 -2.99 -7.08 15.55
C ASN A 7 -1.80 -6.36 16.21
N PHE A 8 -2.01 -5.84 17.40
CA PHE A 8 -0.99 -5.21 18.23
C PHE A 8 -0.53 -6.14 19.36
N SER A 9 -0.30 -7.43 19.07
CA SER A 9 0.34 -8.33 20.02
C SER A 9 1.78 -7.89 20.30
N GLU A 10 2.35 -8.33 21.40
CA GLU A 10 3.73 -8.04 21.77
C GLU A 10 4.72 -8.34 20.64
N MET A 11 4.59 -9.51 20.00
CA MET A 11 5.41 -9.88 18.85
C MET A 11 5.25 -8.95 17.65
N SER A 12 4.01 -8.50 17.41
CA SER A 12 3.74 -7.53 16.33
C SER A 12 4.36 -6.18 16.63
N LEU A 13 4.32 -5.72 17.87
CA LEU A 13 4.94 -4.45 18.28
C LEU A 13 6.45 -4.51 18.14
N ILE A 14 7.10 -5.59 18.58
CA ILE A 14 8.55 -5.78 18.38
C ILE A 14 8.90 -5.73 16.88
N ALA A 15 8.11 -6.38 16.03
CA ALA A 15 8.34 -6.37 14.59
C ALA A 15 8.17 -4.96 13.99
N LEU A 16 7.17 -4.20 14.44
CA LEU A 16 6.92 -2.82 14.02
C LEU A 16 8.02 -1.87 14.50
N ASP A 17 8.55 -2.06 15.71
CA ASP A 17 9.65 -1.27 16.27
C ASP A 17 10.93 -1.44 15.44
N LEU A 18 11.25 -2.68 15.07
CA LEU A 18 12.44 -3.04 14.30
C LEU A 18 12.33 -2.70 12.81
N ALA A 19 11.13 -2.47 12.30
CA ALA A 19 10.94 -2.22 10.87
C ALA A 19 11.42 -0.81 10.47
N ASP A 20 12.16 -0.69 9.39
CA ASP A 20 12.51 0.60 8.77
C ASP A 20 11.29 1.25 8.12
N ARG A 21 10.36 0.45 7.63
CA ARG A 21 9.12 0.89 6.98
C ARG A 21 7.95 -0.01 7.31
N ILE A 22 6.79 0.62 7.48
CA ILE A 22 5.52 -0.05 7.72
C ILE A 22 4.61 0.19 6.52
N LEU A 23 4.31 -0.86 5.77
CA LEU A 23 3.33 -0.80 4.69
C LEU A 23 1.95 -1.04 5.29
N LEU A 24 1.16 0.01 5.40
CA LEU A 24 -0.22 -0.07 5.88
C LEU A 24 -1.15 -0.16 4.67
N THR A 25 -1.81 -1.31 4.53
CA THR A 25 -2.70 -1.57 3.40
C THR A 25 -4.16 -1.52 3.81
N MET A 26 -5.00 -0.88 2.99
CA MET A 26 -6.44 -0.87 3.18
C MET A 26 -7.20 -1.01 1.87
N THR A 27 -8.45 -1.43 1.94
CA THR A 27 -9.42 -1.40 0.83
C THR A 27 -10.21 -0.10 0.82
N GLN A 28 -10.87 0.22 -0.32
CA GLN A 28 -11.66 1.43 -0.51
C GLN A 28 -13.06 1.31 0.08
N ASP A 29 -13.15 1.11 1.39
CA ASP A 29 -14.42 1.03 2.10
C ASP A 29 -14.36 1.77 3.45
N ILE A 30 -15.50 2.20 3.95
CA ILE A 30 -15.59 2.97 5.18
C ILE A 30 -15.12 2.20 6.42
N PRO A 31 -15.45 0.90 6.59
CA PRO A 31 -14.86 0.12 7.69
C PRO A 31 -13.35 0.08 7.67
N ALA A 32 -12.72 -0.16 6.49
CA ALA A 32 -11.27 -0.15 6.35
C ALA A 32 -10.69 1.23 6.68
N LEU A 33 -11.31 2.32 6.22
CA LEU A 33 -10.90 3.68 6.53
C LEU A 33 -10.90 3.94 8.05
N LYS A 34 -11.98 3.57 8.75
CA LYS A 34 -12.08 3.71 10.21
C LYS A 34 -11.00 2.90 10.94
N ASN A 35 -10.79 1.66 10.52
CA ASN A 35 -9.76 0.79 11.10
C ASN A 35 -8.36 1.33 10.86
N THR A 36 -8.08 1.84 9.67
CA THR A 36 -6.80 2.47 9.32
C THR A 36 -6.55 3.73 10.16
N ASN A 37 -7.56 4.59 10.34
CA ASN A 37 -7.44 5.77 11.20
C ASN A 37 -7.14 5.39 12.65
N ARG A 38 -7.79 4.34 13.17
CA ARG A 38 -7.50 3.81 14.51
C ARG A 38 -6.07 3.28 14.61
N CYS A 39 -5.61 2.54 13.60
CA CYS A 39 -4.24 2.03 13.53
C CYS A 39 -3.22 3.18 13.55
N LEU A 40 -3.43 4.22 12.73
CA LEU A 40 -2.58 5.41 12.70
C LEU A 40 -2.56 6.16 14.03
N SER A 41 -3.70 6.19 14.75
CA SER A 41 -3.76 6.78 16.09
C SER A 41 -2.91 6.01 17.08
N ILE A 42 -2.91 4.68 17.03
CA ILE A 42 -2.05 3.83 17.86
C ILE A 42 -0.58 4.06 17.51
N PHE A 43 -0.22 4.13 16.23
CA PHE A 43 1.16 4.41 15.80
C PHE A 43 1.67 5.76 16.34
N ARG A 44 0.82 6.80 16.31
CA ARG A 44 1.16 8.10 16.92
C ARG A 44 1.36 8.00 18.43
N GLN A 45 0.52 7.25 19.13
CA GLN A 45 0.66 7.03 20.58
C GLN A 45 1.94 6.26 20.94
N LEU A 46 2.37 5.34 20.08
CA LEU A 46 3.61 4.60 20.22
C LEU A 46 4.85 5.40 19.79
N GLY A 47 4.66 6.63 19.29
CA GLY A 47 5.76 7.52 18.90
C GLY A 47 6.39 7.16 17.55
N TYR A 48 5.70 6.41 16.70
CA TYR A 48 6.23 6.10 15.37
C TYR A 48 6.23 7.34 14.48
N ASP A 49 7.36 7.57 13.82
CA ASP A 49 7.48 8.61 12.82
C ASP A 49 6.52 8.32 11.64
N GLN A 50 5.74 9.32 11.25
CA GLN A 50 4.83 9.20 10.11
C GLN A 50 5.57 8.86 8.81
N SER A 51 6.81 9.28 8.65
CA SER A 51 7.63 8.96 7.49
C SER A 51 7.90 7.46 7.33
N LYS A 52 7.87 6.72 8.45
CA LYS A 52 8.02 5.26 8.50
C LYS A 52 6.79 4.53 7.93
N VAL A 53 5.60 5.14 8.02
CA VAL A 53 4.34 4.52 7.61
C VAL A 53 4.00 4.92 6.17
N LYS A 54 3.77 3.91 5.32
CA LYS A 54 3.41 4.07 3.90
C LYS A 54 2.03 3.48 3.65
N LEU A 55 1.06 4.34 3.29
CA LEU A 55 -0.31 3.94 3.04
C LEU A 55 -0.49 3.47 1.60
N VAL A 56 -1.07 2.28 1.42
CA VAL A 56 -1.35 1.67 0.11
C VAL A 56 -2.82 1.28 0.03
N LEU A 57 -3.51 1.70 -1.03
CA LEU A 57 -4.85 1.23 -1.34
C LEU A 57 -4.78 -0.07 -2.15
N ASN A 58 -5.27 -1.15 -1.56
CA ASN A 58 -5.40 -2.45 -2.20
C ASN A 58 -6.80 -2.61 -2.80
N ARG A 59 -6.93 -3.44 -3.84
CA ARG A 59 -8.16 -3.63 -4.61
C ARG A 59 -8.76 -2.31 -5.10
N TYR A 60 -7.89 -1.41 -5.55
CA TYR A 60 -8.26 -0.07 -5.97
C TYR A 60 -9.11 -0.09 -7.24
N LEU A 61 -10.24 0.63 -7.19
CA LEU A 61 -11.13 0.89 -8.30
C LEU A 61 -11.13 2.40 -8.59
N LYS A 62 -10.76 2.80 -9.80
CA LYS A 62 -10.67 4.23 -10.19
C LYS A 62 -12.01 4.99 -10.09
N ARG A 63 -13.13 4.28 -10.09
CA ARG A 63 -14.50 4.81 -9.98
C ARG A 63 -15.20 4.30 -8.73
N GLY A 64 -14.45 4.05 -7.67
CA GLY A 64 -15.02 3.68 -6.36
C GLY A 64 -15.57 4.91 -5.63
N ASP A 65 -16.45 4.67 -4.66
CA ASP A 65 -17.09 5.72 -3.86
C ASP A 65 -16.09 6.50 -2.98
N LEU A 66 -14.97 5.92 -2.69
CA LEU A 66 -13.90 6.51 -1.87
C LEU A 66 -12.62 6.59 -2.71
N ASP A 67 -12.35 7.73 -3.31
CA ASP A 67 -11.16 7.92 -4.12
C ASP A 67 -9.89 8.14 -3.27
N LYS A 68 -8.74 8.18 -3.93
CA LYS A 68 -7.44 8.33 -3.29
C LYS A 68 -7.32 9.63 -2.48
N ASP A 69 -7.86 10.73 -3.00
CA ASP A 69 -7.73 12.05 -2.40
C ASP A 69 -8.64 12.15 -1.17
N ALA A 70 -9.87 11.63 -1.25
CA ALA A 70 -10.77 11.53 -0.11
C ALA A 70 -10.20 10.67 1.03
N VAL A 71 -9.51 9.58 0.71
CA VAL A 71 -8.79 8.77 1.73
C VAL A 71 -7.65 9.55 2.36
N ALA A 72 -6.85 10.25 1.54
CA ALA A 72 -5.72 11.04 2.03
C ALA A 72 -6.19 12.15 2.97
N ASP A 73 -7.25 12.87 2.60
CA ASP A 73 -7.85 13.93 3.41
C ASP A 73 -8.41 13.39 4.73
N ALA A 74 -9.16 12.29 4.67
CA ALA A 74 -9.77 11.69 5.86
C ALA A 74 -8.75 11.14 6.86
N LEU A 75 -7.59 10.66 6.42
CA LEU A 75 -6.54 10.11 7.26
C LEU A 75 -5.45 11.13 7.62
N GLY A 76 -5.43 12.29 6.98
CA GLY A 76 -4.38 13.29 7.13
C GLY A 76 -3.00 12.76 6.69
N MET A 77 -2.98 11.84 5.70
CA MET A 77 -1.74 11.27 5.21
C MET A 77 -1.84 10.91 3.73
N GLN A 78 -0.73 11.01 3.01
CA GLN A 78 -0.67 10.69 1.59
C GLN A 78 -0.85 9.19 1.33
N VAL A 79 -1.59 8.87 0.27
CA VAL A 79 -1.64 7.52 -0.28
C VAL A 79 -0.44 7.35 -1.21
N GLU A 80 0.52 6.57 -0.79
CA GLU A 80 1.80 6.39 -1.49
C GLU A 80 1.68 5.47 -2.73
N GLY A 81 0.72 4.56 -2.72
CA GLY A 81 0.50 3.65 -3.83
C GLY A 81 -0.90 3.06 -3.90
N THR A 82 -1.24 2.56 -5.07
CA THR A 82 -2.50 1.84 -5.30
C THR A 82 -2.22 0.53 -6.00
N VAL A 83 -2.96 -0.52 -5.66
CA VAL A 83 -2.92 -1.83 -6.33
C VAL A 83 -4.29 -2.10 -6.91
N SER A 84 -4.37 -2.16 -8.23
CA SER A 84 -5.62 -2.36 -8.97
C SER A 84 -6.35 -3.63 -8.56
N ASN A 85 -7.68 -3.56 -8.53
CA ASN A 85 -8.51 -4.74 -8.28
C ASN A 85 -8.55 -5.63 -9.52
N ASP A 86 -7.83 -6.75 -9.47
CA ASP A 86 -7.82 -7.79 -10.51
C ASP A 86 -7.88 -9.17 -9.85
N PHE A 87 -9.03 -9.46 -9.23
CA PHE A 87 -9.23 -10.70 -8.52
C PHE A 87 -9.01 -11.96 -9.38
N PRO A 88 -9.51 -12.03 -10.64
CA PRO A 88 -9.33 -13.22 -11.47
C PRO A 88 -7.86 -13.55 -11.73
N THR A 89 -7.05 -12.55 -12.04
CA THR A 89 -5.62 -12.74 -12.32
C THR A 89 -4.86 -13.15 -11.06
N VAL A 90 -5.16 -12.50 -9.93
CA VAL A 90 -4.49 -12.80 -8.66
C VAL A 90 -4.85 -14.19 -8.16
N ILE A 91 -6.14 -14.57 -8.16
CA ILE A 91 -6.57 -15.89 -7.68
C ILE A 91 -6.04 -17.02 -8.55
N LYS A 92 -5.90 -16.79 -9.87
CA LYS A 92 -5.27 -17.75 -10.78
C LYS A 92 -3.82 -18.01 -10.35
N ALA A 93 -3.02 -16.97 -10.16
CA ALA A 93 -1.63 -17.11 -9.72
C ALA A 93 -1.52 -17.86 -8.39
N ILE A 94 -2.38 -17.53 -7.43
CA ILE A 94 -2.42 -18.20 -6.11
C ILE A 94 -2.74 -19.70 -6.27
N ASN A 95 -3.78 -20.05 -7.04
CA ASN A 95 -4.20 -21.43 -7.23
C ASN A 95 -3.16 -22.28 -7.97
N GLU A 96 -2.39 -21.66 -8.88
CA GLU A 96 -1.30 -22.30 -9.59
C GLU A 96 0.00 -22.36 -8.79
N GLY A 97 0.06 -21.76 -7.61
CA GLY A 97 1.29 -21.64 -6.80
C GLY A 97 2.40 -20.89 -7.53
N SER A 98 2.03 -20.01 -8.46
CA SER A 98 2.93 -19.27 -9.33
C SER A 98 3.03 -17.81 -8.95
N LEU A 99 4.14 -17.15 -9.29
CA LEU A 99 4.26 -15.72 -9.06
C LEU A 99 3.40 -14.93 -10.05
N LEU A 100 2.76 -13.89 -9.59
CA LEU A 100 1.95 -13.01 -10.42
C LEU A 100 2.75 -12.40 -11.59
N VAL A 101 4.03 -12.17 -11.39
CA VAL A 101 4.96 -11.67 -12.43
C VAL A 101 5.19 -12.65 -13.57
N ASP A 102 5.03 -13.94 -13.33
CA ASP A 102 5.21 -15.00 -14.33
C ASP A 102 3.89 -15.27 -15.05
N VAL A 103 2.78 -15.31 -14.31
CA VAL A 103 1.44 -15.59 -14.85
C VAL A 103 0.92 -14.41 -15.68
N ALA A 104 1.09 -13.19 -15.21
CA ALA A 104 0.52 -11.98 -15.80
C ALA A 104 1.45 -10.76 -15.72
N PRO A 105 2.64 -10.79 -16.38
CA PRO A 105 3.66 -9.74 -16.23
C PRO A 105 3.20 -8.36 -16.70
N ARG A 106 2.20 -8.31 -17.59
CA ARG A 106 1.67 -7.07 -18.17
C ARG A 106 0.38 -6.57 -17.53
N ALA A 107 -0.21 -7.33 -16.62
CA ALA A 107 -1.43 -6.94 -15.92
C ALA A 107 -1.21 -5.64 -15.10
N ALA A 108 -2.27 -4.85 -14.95
CA ALA A 108 -2.22 -3.62 -14.17
C ALA A 108 -1.78 -3.89 -12.72
N VAL A 109 -2.39 -4.88 -12.08
CA VAL A 109 -2.06 -5.31 -10.72
C VAL A 109 -0.58 -5.65 -10.55
N THR A 110 0.03 -6.34 -11.54
CA THR A 110 1.46 -6.70 -11.51
C THR A 110 2.35 -5.46 -11.62
N LYS A 111 1.98 -4.52 -12.48
CA LYS A 111 2.70 -3.25 -12.63
C LYS A 111 2.59 -2.39 -11.37
N ASP A 112 1.41 -2.34 -10.77
CA ASP A 112 1.18 -1.59 -9.54
C ASP A 112 2.02 -2.14 -8.39
N ILE A 113 2.05 -3.47 -8.19
CA ILE A 113 2.89 -4.10 -7.17
C ILE A 113 4.37 -3.82 -7.42
N ARG A 114 4.84 -3.89 -8.66
CA ARG A 114 6.23 -3.51 -9.00
C ARG A 114 6.53 -2.06 -8.70
N ALA A 115 5.57 -1.16 -8.88
CA ALA A 115 5.73 0.26 -8.58
C ALA A 115 5.88 0.55 -7.07
N LEU A 116 5.49 -0.36 -6.18
CA LEU A 116 5.72 -0.25 -4.75
C LEU A 116 7.17 -0.57 -4.33
N VAL A 117 7.93 -1.29 -5.17
CA VAL A 117 9.28 -1.76 -4.82
C VAL A 117 10.25 -0.63 -4.45
N PRO A 118 10.36 0.49 -5.20
CA PRO A 118 11.23 1.61 -4.83
C PRO A 118 10.87 2.18 -3.45
N MET A 119 9.57 2.34 -3.16
CA MET A 119 9.09 2.82 -1.87
C MET A 119 9.49 1.87 -0.74
N ILE A 120 9.36 0.54 -0.94
CA ILE A 120 9.75 -0.47 0.04
C ILE A 120 11.27 -0.43 0.28
N ARG A 121 12.06 -0.25 -0.76
CA ARG A 121 13.53 -0.15 -0.69
C ARG A 121 14.05 1.19 -0.16
N GLY A 122 13.19 2.22 -0.08
CA GLY A 122 13.59 3.56 0.31
C GLY A 122 14.30 4.34 -0.77
N GLU A 123 14.11 3.93 -1.98
CA GLU A 123 14.59 4.68 -3.13
C GLU A 123 13.75 5.95 -3.29
N PRO A 124 14.34 7.08 -3.69
CA PRO A 124 13.55 8.27 -3.99
C PRO A 124 12.55 7.96 -5.11
N PRO A 125 11.35 8.58 -5.09
CA PRO A 125 10.37 8.39 -6.15
C PRO A 125 11.02 8.72 -7.49
N ALA A 126 10.89 7.82 -8.46
CA ALA A 126 11.41 8.03 -9.80
C ALA A 126 10.88 9.38 -10.31
N ALA A 127 11.78 10.30 -10.64
CA ALA A 127 11.40 11.60 -11.14
C ALA A 127 10.44 11.39 -12.32
N ARG A 128 9.22 11.92 -12.22
CA ARG A 128 8.30 11.99 -13.34
C ARG A 128 9.05 12.74 -14.44
N LYS A 129 9.47 12.04 -15.48
CA LYS A 129 10.00 12.69 -16.70
C LYS A 129 8.89 13.62 -17.18
N GLY A 130 9.06 14.90 -16.90
CA GLY A 130 8.18 15.95 -17.36
C GLY A 130 8.13 15.90 -18.88
N LEU A 131 6.94 15.72 -19.41
CA LEU A 131 6.65 15.78 -20.86
C LEU A 131 6.57 17.25 -21.30
N PHE A 132 7.59 18.06 -20.93
CA PHE A 132 7.73 19.42 -21.42
C PHE A 132 9.17 19.63 -21.90
N GLY A 133 9.35 19.47 -23.20
CA GLY A 133 10.60 19.74 -23.87
C GLY A 133 10.52 19.52 -25.36
N ARG A 134 9.60 20.24 -26.01
CA ARG A 134 9.76 20.55 -27.44
C ARG A 134 9.41 22.02 -27.67
N ARG A 135 10.43 22.78 -27.82
CA ARG A 135 10.44 23.92 -28.76
C ARG A 135 11.11 23.47 -30.03
#